data_c8e3a8e4f3597f89732a66c90e9c818a
#
_entry.id   c8e3a8e4f3597f89732a66c90e9c818a
#
_cell.length_a   1.000
_cell.length_b   1.000
_cell.length_c   1.000
_cell.angle_alpha   90.00
_cell.angle_beta   90.00
_cell.angle_gamma   90.00
#
_symmetry.space_group_name_H-M   'P 1'
#
loop_
_entity.id
_entity.type
_entity.pdbx_description
1 polymer ?
#
loop_
_entity_poly.entity_id
_entity_poly.type
_entity_poly.pdbx_seq_one_letter_code
_entity_poly.pdbx_strand_id
1 'polypeptide(L)'
;MKPKRQRKNSGYTMMELVVSLAILGTLVGTAMPIFSSMTEQTQADRNRANMNVIRETFFHYFYRTHMAGEPHFPITPDNNDSLMDTTWASTTIDSLMAPGVTPKSLFSDGEVPKNSNGNPFYYRTYNDTLATGEVRYFIILKDTDAESPSYQESFTHSI
;
A
#
# COMPACT_ATOMS: atom_id res chain seq x y z
N MET A 1 45.60 6.32 -59.27
CA MET A 1 44.15 6.45 -58.94
C MET A 1 43.66 5.13 -58.40
N LYS A 2 43.25 5.07 -57.10
CA LYS A 2 42.68 3.83 -56.49
C LYS A 2 41.15 3.84 -56.68
N PRO A 3 40.55 2.73 -57.14
CA PRO A 3 39.10 2.68 -57.34
C PRO A 3 38.36 2.76 -55.97
N LYS A 4 37.38 3.67 -55.85
CA LYS A 4 36.47 3.74 -54.71
C LYS A 4 35.63 2.47 -54.65
N ARG A 5 35.79 1.63 -53.61
CA ARG A 5 34.88 0.52 -53.29
C ARG A 5 33.49 1.07 -52.99
N GLN A 6 32.57 0.89 -53.91
CA GLN A 6 31.16 1.10 -53.61
C GLN A 6 30.68 0.09 -52.56
N ARG A 7 30.25 0.58 -51.39
CA ARG A 7 29.53 -0.23 -50.41
C ARG A 7 28.17 -0.63 -51.04
N LYS A 8 28.01 -1.91 -51.31
CA LYS A 8 26.67 -2.46 -51.63
C LYS A 8 25.78 -2.30 -50.40
N ASN A 9 24.81 -1.41 -50.45
CA ASN A 9 23.73 -1.38 -49.52
C ASN A 9 22.85 -2.61 -49.81
N SER A 10 23.03 -3.70 -49.07
CA SER A 10 22.07 -4.80 -49.09
C SER A 10 20.84 -4.38 -48.30
N GLY A 11 19.73 -4.15 -48.99
CA GLY A 11 18.43 -3.97 -48.37
C GLY A 11 17.95 -5.29 -47.73
N TYR A 12 17.14 -5.20 -46.70
CA TYR A 12 16.46 -6.34 -46.10
C TYR A 12 15.56 -7.03 -47.15
N THR A 13 15.60 -8.34 -47.17
CA THR A 13 14.64 -9.11 -48.01
C THR A 13 13.27 -9.13 -47.34
N MET A 14 12.22 -9.24 -48.14
CA MET A 14 10.83 -9.39 -47.60
C MET A 14 10.72 -10.57 -46.64
N MET A 15 11.46 -11.64 -46.88
CA MET A 15 11.50 -12.83 -46.05
C MET A 15 12.12 -12.55 -44.69
N GLU A 16 13.24 -11.82 -44.62
CA GLU A 16 13.87 -11.40 -43.36
C GLU A 16 12.96 -10.52 -42.51
N LEU A 17 12.19 -9.63 -43.16
CA LEU A 17 11.26 -8.78 -42.47
C LEU A 17 10.10 -9.57 -41.85
N VAL A 18 9.54 -10.54 -42.60
CA VAL A 18 8.44 -11.40 -42.11
C VAL A 18 8.92 -12.28 -40.95
N VAL A 19 10.11 -12.88 -41.06
CA VAL A 19 10.70 -13.71 -39.99
C VAL A 19 10.97 -12.85 -38.74
N SER A 20 11.51 -11.65 -38.89
CA SER A 20 11.77 -10.73 -37.78
C SER A 20 10.47 -10.33 -37.07
N LEU A 21 9.41 -10.02 -37.82
CA LEU A 21 8.09 -9.71 -37.25
C LEU A 21 7.46 -10.90 -36.52
N ALA A 22 7.62 -12.12 -37.06
CA ALA A 22 7.13 -13.33 -36.42
C ALA A 22 7.84 -13.58 -35.07
N ILE A 23 9.17 -13.42 -35.02
CA ILE A 23 9.94 -13.57 -33.78
C ILE A 23 9.55 -12.48 -32.77
N LEU A 24 9.47 -11.22 -33.19
CA LEU A 24 9.03 -10.12 -32.33
C LEU A 24 7.61 -10.36 -31.79
N GLY A 25 6.69 -10.82 -32.62
CA GLY A 25 5.31 -11.13 -32.24
C GLY A 25 5.24 -12.20 -31.13
N THR A 26 6.05 -13.28 -31.26
CA THR A 26 6.11 -14.33 -30.24
C THR A 26 6.73 -13.84 -28.94
N LEU A 27 7.80 -13.04 -29.00
CA LEU A 27 8.44 -12.47 -27.81
C LEU A 27 7.51 -11.52 -27.05
N VAL A 28 6.85 -10.62 -27.74
CA VAL A 28 5.87 -9.69 -27.13
C VAL A 28 4.70 -10.47 -26.53
N GLY A 29 4.17 -11.48 -27.26
CA GLY A 29 3.05 -12.29 -26.79
C GLY A 29 3.32 -13.05 -25.50
N THR A 30 4.57 -13.49 -25.27
CA THR A 30 4.97 -14.19 -24.04
C THR A 30 5.37 -13.24 -22.92
N ALA A 31 5.86 -12.05 -23.24
CA ALA A 31 6.30 -11.07 -22.24
C ALA A 31 5.15 -10.35 -21.53
N MET A 32 4.04 -10.04 -22.24
CA MET A 32 2.90 -9.30 -21.68
C MET A 32 2.34 -9.89 -20.37
N PRO A 33 2.00 -11.19 -20.26
CA PRO A 33 1.43 -11.73 -19.04
C PRO A 33 2.42 -11.70 -17.86
N ILE A 34 3.71 -11.81 -18.13
CA ILE A 34 4.75 -11.75 -17.10
C ILE A 34 4.81 -10.33 -16.50
N PHE A 35 4.80 -9.31 -17.34
CA PHE A 35 4.80 -7.92 -16.87
C PHE A 35 3.56 -7.56 -16.07
N SER A 36 2.37 -8.05 -16.47
CA SER A 36 1.13 -7.83 -15.73
C SER A 36 1.23 -8.41 -14.32
N SER A 37 1.63 -9.67 -14.19
CA SER A 37 1.76 -10.32 -12.88
C SER A 37 2.82 -9.67 -11.97
N MET A 38 3.94 -9.21 -12.53
CA MET A 38 4.96 -8.47 -11.79
C MET A 38 4.44 -7.13 -11.27
N THR A 39 3.62 -6.44 -12.05
CA THR A 39 3.01 -5.17 -11.65
C THR A 39 2.04 -5.38 -10.49
N GLU A 40 1.17 -6.38 -10.56
CA GLU A 40 0.23 -6.72 -9.49
C GLU A 40 0.95 -7.10 -8.19
N GLN A 41 2.01 -7.92 -8.26
CA GLN A 41 2.82 -8.26 -7.10
C GLN A 41 3.49 -7.02 -6.49
N THR A 42 4.06 -6.14 -7.30
CA THR A 42 4.68 -4.90 -6.82
C THR A 42 3.67 -4.00 -6.12
N GLN A 43 2.46 -3.91 -6.64
CA GLN A 43 1.38 -3.14 -6.01
C GLN A 43 0.93 -3.77 -4.69
N ALA A 44 0.78 -5.09 -4.63
CA ALA A 44 0.45 -5.81 -3.39
C ALA A 44 1.53 -5.60 -2.32
N ASP A 45 2.81 -5.73 -2.69
CA ASP A 45 3.93 -5.51 -1.76
C ASP A 45 3.99 -4.06 -1.26
N ARG A 46 3.70 -3.08 -2.12
CA ARG A 46 3.58 -1.68 -1.73
C ARG A 46 2.43 -1.48 -0.73
N ASN A 47 1.28 -2.09 -0.95
CA ASN A 47 0.14 -2.00 -0.06
C ASN A 47 0.46 -2.62 1.31
N ARG A 48 1.13 -3.77 1.35
CA ARG A 48 1.64 -4.38 2.59
C ARG A 48 2.62 -3.47 3.31
N ALA A 49 3.55 -2.87 2.59
CA ALA A 49 4.49 -1.91 3.15
C ALA A 49 3.77 -0.71 3.78
N ASN A 50 2.77 -0.15 3.10
CA ASN A 50 1.96 0.96 3.60
C ASN A 50 1.16 0.56 4.85
N MET A 51 0.55 -0.62 4.88
CA MET A 51 -0.12 -1.15 6.08
C MET A 51 0.87 -1.34 7.25
N ASN A 52 2.09 -1.79 6.98
CA ASN A 52 3.12 -1.91 7.99
C ASN A 52 3.54 -0.55 8.56
N VAL A 53 3.68 0.47 7.73
CA VAL A 53 3.98 1.85 8.17
C VAL A 53 2.87 2.36 9.09
N ILE A 54 1.60 2.17 8.71
CA ILE A 54 0.46 2.55 9.55
C ILE A 54 0.51 1.81 10.88
N ARG A 55 0.71 0.51 10.85
CA ARG A 55 0.81 -0.33 12.05
C ARG A 55 1.89 0.19 13.00
N GLU A 56 3.12 0.36 12.51
CA GLU A 56 4.23 0.83 13.33
C GLU A 56 3.99 2.20 13.92
N THR A 57 3.43 3.12 13.14
CA THR A 57 3.05 4.46 13.60
C THR A 57 2.02 4.38 14.73
N PHE A 58 1.01 3.51 14.60
CA PHE A 58 -0.02 3.34 15.62
C PHE A 58 0.51 2.64 16.88
N PHE A 59 1.46 1.74 16.74
CA PHE A 59 2.16 1.17 17.91
C PHE A 59 2.98 2.21 18.64
N HIS A 60 3.71 3.08 17.94
CA HIS A 60 4.41 4.19 18.56
C HIS A 60 3.47 5.13 19.31
N TYR A 61 2.29 5.40 18.72
CA TYR A 61 1.25 6.17 19.39
C TYR A 61 0.74 5.46 20.63
N PHE A 62 0.43 4.18 20.56
CA PHE A 62 -0.02 3.36 21.70
C PHE A 62 1.00 3.36 22.85
N TYR A 63 2.28 3.20 22.56
CA TYR A 63 3.31 3.26 23.61
C TYR A 63 3.40 4.63 24.28
N ARG A 64 3.20 5.70 23.53
CA ARG A 64 3.13 7.06 24.10
C ARG A 64 1.96 7.22 25.04
N THR A 65 0.77 6.78 24.65
CA THR A 65 -0.43 6.83 25.48
C THR A 65 -0.31 5.92 26.70
N HIS A 66 0.30 4.75 26.54
CA HIS A 66 0.60 3.85 27.65
C HIS A 66 1.54 4.51 28.69
N MET A 67 2.58 5.19 28.24
CA MET A 67 3.48 5.94 29.12
C MET A 67 2.78 7.12 29.82
N ALA A 68 1.76 7.68 29.20
CA ALA A 68 0.94 8.73 29.79
C ALA A 68 -0.10 8.20 30.81
N GLY A 69 -0.25 6.87 30.91
CA GLY A 69 -1.17 6.23 31.85
C GLY A 69 -2.57 5.90 31.27
N GLU A 70 -2.79 6.20 30.00
CA GLU A 70 -4.07 5.96 29.32
C GLU A 70 -3.86 5.21 27.99
N PRO A 71 -3.52 3.90 28.05
CA PRO A 71 -3.18 3.13 26.87
C PRO A 71 -4.35 3.01 25.88
N HIS A 72 -4.15 3.49 24.68
CA HIS A 72 -5.13 3.36 23.59
C HIS A 72 -4.47 3.57 22.23
N PHE A 73 -5.06 3.01 21.19
CA PHE A 73 -4.74 3.30 19.79
C PHE A 73 -5.46 4.57 19.31
N PRO A 74 -5.07 5.14 18.16
CA PRO A 74 -5.84 6.23 17.56
C PRO A 74 -7.33 5.87 17.42
N ILE A 75 -8.20 6.84 17.58
CA ILE A 75 -9.65 6.63 17.55
C ILE A 75 -10.08 6.05 16.19
N THR A 76 -10.88 4.99 16.21
CA THR A 76 -11.45 4.38 14.99
C THR A 76 -12.21 5.41 14.16
N PRO A 77 -12.11 5.38 12.81
CA PRO A 77 -12.94 6.23 11.96
C PRO A 77 -14.45 6.01 12.22
N ASP A 78 -15.18 7.11 12.41
CA ASP A 78 -16.63 7.11 12.64
C ASP A 78 -17.37 7.31 11.30
N ASN A 79 -16.93 6.63 10.26
CA ASN A 79 -17.65 6.54 8.99
C ASN A 79 -18.18 5.12 8.80
N ASN A 80 -19.18 4.97 7.92
CA ASN A 80 -19.92 3.70 7.75
C ASN A 80 -18.99 2.51 7.44
N ASP A 81 -17.84 2.76 6.80
CA ASP A 81 -16.92 1.74 6.34
C ASP A 81 -15.63 1.66 7.18
N SER A 82 -15.52 2.46 8.25
CA SER A 82 -14.31 2.56 9.10
C SER A 82 -13.02 2.79 8.29
N LEU A 83 -13.09 3.64 7.26
CA LEU A 83 -11.98 3.97 6.38
C LEU A 83 -11.17 5.14 6.92
N MET A 84 -9.84 5.04 6.84
CA MET A 84 -8.90 6.10 7.20
C MET A 84 -8.86 7.19 6.11
N ASP A 85 -10.00 7.82 5.87
CA ASP A 85 -10.14 8.86 4.87
C ASP A 85 -9.49 10.20 5.30
N THR A 86 -9.47 11.16 4.39
CA THR A 86 -8.88 12.49 4.65
C THR A 86 -9.63 13.28 5.71
N THR A 87 -10.93 13.03 5.88
CA THR A 87 -11.77 13.67 6.91
C THR A 87 -11.33 13.17 8.27
N TRP A 88 -11.34 11.87 8.49
CA TRP A 88 -10.85 11.27 9.72
C TRP A 88 -9.42 11.70 10.04
N ALA A 89 -8.51 11.63 9.05
CA ALA A 89 -7.11 11.97 9.23
C ALA A 89 -6.88 13.42 9.69
N SER A 90 -7.78 14.34 9.32
CA SER A 90 -7.62 15.78 9.56
C SER A 90 -8.47 16.31 10.73
N THR A 91 -9.61 15.69 11.03
CA THR A 91 -10.59 16.22 12.00
C THR A 91 -10.68 15.43 13.29
N THR A 92 -10.25 14.16 13.30
CA THR A 92 -10.25 13.37 14.51
C THR A 92 -9.19 13.91 15.47
N ILE A 93 -9.62 14.33 16.65
CA ILE A 93 -8.76 14.84 17.70
C ILE A 93 -8.82 13.87 18.87
N ASP A 94 -7.66 13.43 19.32
CA ASP A 94 -7.56 12.68 20.56
C ASP A 94 -7.45 13.66 21.73
N SER A 95 -8.51 13.76 22.51
CA SER A 95 -8.59 14.67 23.68
C SER A 95 -7.68 14.25 24.85
N LEU A 96 -7.21 13.01 24.85
CA LEU A 96 -6.33 12.47 25.89
C LEU A 96 -4.85 12.78 25.60
N MET A 97 -4.55 13.18 24.39
CA MET A 97 -3.22 13.63 23.97
C MET A 97 -3.15 15.15 23.89
N ALA A 98 -1.97 15.68 23.59
CA ALA A 98 -1.77 17.11 23.45
C ALA A 98 -2.79 17.73 22.46
N PRO A 99 -3.37 18.89 22.75
CA PRO A 99 -4.37 19.52 21.90
C PRO A 99 -3.86 19.68 20.45
N GLY A 100 -4.69 19.30 19.49
CA GLY A 100 -4.38 19.45 18.06
C GLY A 100 -3.65 18.28 17.40
N VAL A 101 -3.39 17.20 18.09
CA VAL A 101 -2.84 15.96 17.45
C VAL A 101 -3.96 15.29 16.66
N THR A 102 -3.74 15.18 15.34
CA THR A 102 -4.64 14.47 14.42
C THR A 102 -3.94 13.25 13.84
N PRO A 103 -4.66 12.22 13.36
CA PRO A 103 -4.03 11.02 12.81
C PRO A 103 -2.99 11.30 11.73
N LYS A 104 -3.21 12.27 10.84
CA LYS A 104 -2.22 12.65 9.83
C LYS A 104 -0.92 13.19 10.42
N SER A 105 -0.95 13.83 11.58
CA SER A 105 0.23 14.38 12.23
C SER A 105 1.14 13.31 12.85
N LEU A 106 0.68 12.07 12.91
CA LEU A 106 1.49 10.93 13.34
C LEU A 106 2.46 10.47 12.25
N PHE A 107 2.21 10.81 11.00
CA PHE A 107 3.05 10.44 9.86
C PHE A 107 3.99 11.59 9.49
N SER A 108 5.22 11.24 9.10
CA SER A 108 6.29 12.21 8.83
C SER A 108 5.99 13.13 7.65
N ASP A 109 5.23 12.65 6.68
CA ASP A 109 4.82 13.40 5.49
C ASP A 109 3.46 14.12 5.67
N GLY A 110 2.81 13.93 6.83
CA GLY A 110 1.52 14.54 7.14
C GLY A 110 0.35 13.92 6.39
N GLU A 111 0.53 12.74 5.81
CA GLU A 111 -0.52 12.00 5.10
C GLU A 111 -0.62 10.56 5.60
N VAL A 112 -1.84 10.05 5.71
CA VAL A 112 -2.08 8.64 6.00
C VAL A 112 -1.84 7.83 4.74
N PRO A 113 -0.97 6.80 4.76
CA PRO A 113 -0.72 5.98 3.59
C PRO A 113 -2.00 5.34 3.02
N LYS A 114 -2.07 5.28 1.69
CA LYS A 114 -3.19 4.70 0.94
C LYS A 114 -2.72 3.48 0.15
N ASN A 115 -3.66 2.71 -0.37
CA ASN A 115 -3.34 1.60 -1.27
C ASN A 115 -2.83 2.09 -2.64
N SER A 116 -2.42 1.18 -3.51
CA SER A 116 -1.89 1.47 -4.85
C SER A 116 -2.88 2.20 -5.76
N ASN A 117 -4.18 2.07 -5.50
CA ASN A 117 -5.25 2.75 -6.23
C ASN A 117 -5.60 4.13 -5.64
N GLY A 118 -4.94 4.53 -4.54
CA GLY A 118 -5.21 5.79 -3.86
C GLY A 118 -6.39 5.74 -2.88
N ASN A 119 -6.93 4.54 -2.58
CA ASN A 119 -8.02 4.35 -1.65
C ASN A 119 -7.50 4.17 -0.21
N PRO A 120 -8.25 4.65 0.80
CA PRO A 120 -7.88 4.49 2.21
C PRO A 120 -8.05 3.04 2.66
N PHE A 121 -7.22 2.62 3.62
CA PHE A 121 -7.38 1.34 4.29
C PHE A 121 -8.49 1.39 5.34
N TYR A 122 -9.11 0.24 5.59
CA TYR A 122 -9.99 0.01 6.74
C TYR A 122 -9.15 -0.05 8.02
N TYR A 123 -9.65 0.62 9.07
CA TYR A 123 -9.02 0.61 10.38
C TYR A 123 -10.07 0.47 11.48
N ARG A 124 -9.82 -0.44 12.42
CA ARG A 124 -10.62 -0.58 13.63
C ARG A 124 -9.72 -0.95 14.81
N THR A 125 -10.03 -0.38 15.96
CA THR A 125 -9.43 -0.76 17.24
C THR A 125 -10.54 -1.06 18.25
N TYR A 126 -10.25 -1.97 19.16
CA TYR A 126 -11.11 -2.29 20.31
C TYR A 126 -10.24 -2.86 21.43
N ASN A 127 -10.77 -2.85 22.64
CA ASN A 127 -10.16 -3.51 23.78
C ASN A 127 -11.08 -4.63 24.29
N ASP A 128 -10.49 -5.64 24.88
CA ASP A 128 -11.18 -6.73 25.56
C ASP A 128 -10.55 -6.92 26.93
N THR A 129 -11.39 -7.14 27.95
CA THR A 129 -10.93 -7.39 29.31
C THR A 129 -11.09 -8.86 29.63
N LEU A 130 -9.98 -9.52 29.85
CA LEU A 130 -9.98 -10.93 30.23
C LEU A 130 -10.59 -11.12 31.65
N ALA A 131 -11.02 -12.35 31.94
CA ALA A 131 -11.53 -12.74 33.26
C ALA A 131 -10.50 -12.50 34.40
N THR A 132 -9.23 -12.39 34.05
CA THR A 132 -8.12 -12.04 34.96
C THR A 132 -8.03 -10.56 35.32
N GLY A 133 -8.82 -9.70 34.64
CA GLY A 133 -8.75 -8.25 34.75
C GLY A 133 -7.69 -7.60 33.84
N GLU A 134 -6.95 -8.36 33.08
CA GLU A 134 -5.99 -7.88 32.09
C GLU A 134 -6.75 -7.33 30.88
N VAL A 135 -6.37 -6.15 30.42
CA VAL A 135 -6.96 -5.51 29.21
C VAL A 135 -6.05 -5.75 28.03
N ARG A 136 -6.61 -6.32 26.96
CA ARG A 136 -5.94 -6.50 25.67
C ARG A 136 -6.46 -5.50 24.67
N TYR A 137 -5.56 -4.92 23.92
CA TYR A 137 -5.86 -3.94 22.89
C TYR A 137 -5.63 -4.54 21.53
N PHE A 138 -6.61 -4.41 20.65
CA PHE A 138 -6.60 -4.98 19.31
C PHE A 138 -6.61 -3.91 18.25
N ILE A 139 -5.87 -4.16 17.20
CA ILE A 139 -5.86 -3.35 15.97
C ILE A 139 -6.14 -4.24 14.77
N ILE A 140 -7.00 -3.77 13.88
CA ILE A 140 -7.35 -4.43 12.62
C ILE A 140 -7.13 -3.42 11.51
N LEU A 141 -6.27 -3.78 10.55
CA LEU A 141 -6.04 -3.04 9.30
C LEU A 141 -6.41 -3.97 8.14
N LYS A 142 -7.14 -3.48 7.15
CA LYS A 142 -7.53 -4.25 5.96
C LYS A 142 -7.48 -3.39 4.71
N ASP A 143 -7.17 -4.02 3.58
CA ASP A 143 -7.47 -3.46 2.27
C ASP A 143 -8.86 -3.94 1.84
N THR A 144 -9.81 -3.02 1.75
CA THR A 144 -11.21 -3.30 1.39
C THR A 144 -11.55 -2.88 -0.04
N ASP A 145 -10.57 -2.39 -0.78
CA ASP A 145 -10.72 -2.03 -2.19
C ASP A 145 -10.74 -3.29 -3.07
N ALA A 146 -11.91 -3.59 -3.66
CA ALA A 146 -12.12 -4.79 -4.47
C ALA A 146 -11.24 -4.84 -5.75
N GLU A 147 -10.76 -3.68 -6.21
CA GLU A 147 -9.88 -3.57 -7.37
C GLU A 147 -8.39 -3.62 -7.00
N SER A 148 -8.08 -3.67 -5.71
CA SER A 148 -6.72 -3.75 -5.20
C SER A 148 -6.19 -5.19 -5.27
N PRO A 149 -4.92 -5.40 -5.68
CA PRO A 149 -4.29 -6.72 -5.65
C PRO A 149 -4.10 -7.28 -4.23
N SER A 150 -4.23 -6.43 -3.20
CA SER A 150 -4.21 -6.82 -1.79
C SER A 150 -5.61 -6.87 -1.15
N TYR A 151 -6.67 -6.97 -1.97
CA TYR A 151 -8.03 -7.06 -1.48
C TYR A 151 -8.20 -8.13 -0.41
N GLN A 152 -8.84 -7.78 0.71
CA GLN A 152 -9.03 -8.59 1.92
C GLN A 152 -7.76 -8.99 2.68
N GLU A 153 -6.57 -8.59 2.25
CA GLU A 153 -5.41 -8.72 3.13
C GLU A 153 -5.65 -7.95 4.43
N SER A 154 -5.44 -8.62 5.54
CA SER A 154 -5.70 -8.07 6.85
C SER A 154 -4.51 -8.28 7.77
N PHE A 155 -4.28 -7.27 8.59
CA PHE A 155 -3.37 -7.34 9.72
C PHE A 155 -4.19 -7.23 11.00
N THR A 156 -4.08 -8.21 11.88
CA THR A 156 -4.69 -8.18 13.21
C THR A 156 -3.60 -8.45 14.25
N HIS A 157 -3.50 -7.59 15.24
CA HIS A 157 -2.56 -7.74 16.33
C HIS A 157 -3.19 -7.36 17.67
N SER A 158 -2.70 -7.97 18.76
CA SER A 158 -3.11 -7.66 20.13
C SER A 158 -1.88 -7.40 21.01
N ILE A 159 -2.01 -6.48 21.91
CA ILE A 159 -1.05 -6.18 22.98
C ILE A 159 -1.74 -6.35 24.33
#